data_764e700c4b7fe7949cc4035aa38f1985
#
_entry.id   764e700c4b7fe7949cc4035aa38f1985
#
_cell.length_a   1.000
_cell.length_b   1.000
_cell.length_c   1.000
_cell.angle_alpha   90.00
_cell.angle_beta   90.00
_cell.angle_gamma   90.00
#
_symmetry.space_group_name_H-M   'P 1'
#
loop_
_entity.id
_entity.type
_entity.pdbx_description
1 polymer ?
#
loop_
_entity_poly.entity_id
_entity_poly.type
_entity_poly.pdbx_seq_one_letter_code
_entity_poly.pdbx_strand_id
1 'polypeptide(L)' 'MRCAPHTCRRAEGHASGTRETLQVIEGWIAAGPTGAERQLAAGELFTFRADRPHDYRTSDVAATLLVTIVYAREDESNG' A
#
# COMPACT_ATOMS: atom_id res chain seq x y z
N MET A 1 -5.25 -8.12 -4.15
CA MET A 1 -6.21 -7.01 -4.26
C MET A 1 -6.26 -6.52 -5.69
N ARG A 2 -7.45 -6.39 -6.22
CA ARG A 2 -7.62 -5.87 -7.57
C ARG A 2 -8.27 -4.50 -7.49
N CYS A 3 -7.67 -3.52 -8.18
CA CYS A 3 -8.22 -2.16 -8.26
C CYS A 3 -8.70 -1.92 -9.69
N ALA A 4 -9.98 -1.57 -9.83
CA ALA A 4 -10.55 -1.24 -11.13
C ALA A 4 -9.90 0.03 -11.68
N PRO A 5 -10.01 0.27 -13.01
CA PRO A 5 -9.53 1.54 -13.57
C PRO A 5 -10.23 2.74 -12.94
N HIS A 6 -9.56 3.87 -12.96
CA HIS A 6 -10.09 5.16 -12.48
C HIS A 6 -10.62 5.07 -11.05
N THR A 7 -9.90 4.36 -10.19
CA THR A 7 -10.26 4.17 -8.79
C THR A 7 -9.25 4.88 -7.90
N CYS A 8 -9.75 5.53 -6.85
CA CYS A 8 -8.91 6.10 -5.82
C CYS A 8 -9.44 5.64 -4.47
N ARG A 9 -8.60 4.99 -3.69
CA ARG A 9 -8.94 4.54 -2.33
C ARG A 9 -7.94 5.13 -1.37
N ARG A 10 -8.46 5.66 -0.28
CA ARG A 10 -7.62 6.13 0.83
C ARG A 10 -7.92 5.28 2.04
N ALA A 11 -6.87 4.77 2.65
CA ALA A 11 -6.96 4.00 3.88
C ALA A 11 -6.45 4.85 5.02
N GLU A 12 -7.11 4.71 6.17
CA GLU A 12 -6.62 5.34 7.40
C GLU A 12 -5.38 4.57 7.87
N GLY A 13 -4.59 5.21 8.71
CA GLY A 13 -3.42 4.55 9.25
C GLY A 13 -3.80 3.40 10.17
N HIS A 14 -3.02 2.34 10.11
CA HIS A 14 -3.12 1.21 11.03
C HIS A 14 -2.42 1.57 12.34
N ALA A 15 -2.31 0.60 13.24
CA ALA A 15 -1.62 0.79 14.51
C ALA A 15 -0.16 1.23 14.28
N SER A 16 0.37 2.00 15.23
CA SER A 16 1.72 2.54 15.14
C SER A 16 2.73 1.43 14.87
N GLY A 17 3.65 1.68 13.94
CA GLY A 17 4.69 0.74 13.56
C GLY A 17 4.26 -0.27 12.49
N THR A 18 3.02 -0.25 12.06
CA THR A 18 2.56 -1.15 11.00
C THR A 18 3.24 -0.80 9.68
N ARG A 19 3.68 -1.83 8.97
CA ARG A 19 4.29 -1.68 7.64
C ARG A 19 3.49 -2.45 6.63
N GLU A 20 3.46 -1.92 5.42
CA GLU A 20 2.77 -2.56 4.30
C GLU A 20 3.73 -2.69 3.13
N THR A 21 3.70 -3.85 2.48
CA THR A 21 4.45 -4.09 1.26
C THR A 21 3.46 -4.35 0.15
N LEU A 22 3.62 -3.63 -0.94
CA LEU A 22 2.85 -3.82 -2.16
C LEU A 22 3.72 -4.42 -3.23
N GLN A 23 3.21 -5.45 -3.90
CA GLN A 23 3.85 -5.99 -5.09
C GLN A 23 2.82 -5.94 -6.21
N VAL A 24 3.15 -5.25 -7.30
CA VAL A 24 2.25 -5.18 -8.44
C VAL A 24 2.41 -6.44 -9.26
N ILE A 25 1.31 -7.15 -9.46
CA ILE A 25 1.28 -8.38 -10.25
C ILE A 25 0.91 -8.06 -11.68
N GLU A 26 -0.05 -7.15 -11.87
CA GLU A 26 -0.55 -6.77 -13.19
C GLU A 26 -0.91 -5.29 -13.19
N GLY A 27 -0.69 -4.63 -14.33
CA GLY A 27 -1.04 -3.22 -14.48
C GLY A 27 -0.04 -2.30 -13.81
N TRP A 28 -0.50 -1.13 -13.39
CA TRP A 28 0.32 -0.18 -12.66
C TRP A 28 -0.58 0.68 -11.78
N ILE A 29 0.01 1.27 -10.75
CA ILE A 29 -0.75 2.00 -9.75
C ILE A 29 0.15 3.04 -9.08
N ALA A 30 -0.44 4.14 -8.64
CA ALA A 30 0.23 5.06 -7.75
C ALA A 30 -0.24 4.74 -6.33
N ALA A 31 0.66 4.44 -5.43
CA ALA A 31 0.30 4.01 -4.08
C ALA A 31 1.37 4.37 -3.08
N GLY A 32 0.95 4.47 -1.82
CA GLY A 32 1.84 4.74 -0.72
C GLY A 32 1.28 5.80 0.22
N PRO A 33 2.10 6.30 1.14
CA PRO A 33 1.67 7.33 2.08
C PRO A 33 1.11 8.53 1.33
N THR A 34 0.02 9.09 1.85
CA THR A 34 -0.62 10.25 1.24
C THR A 34 0.37 11.39 1.11
N GLY A 35 0.53 11.89 -0.11
CA GLY A 35 1.49 12.95 -0.41
C GLY A 35 2.87 12.43 -0.79
N ALA A 36 3.11 11.13 -0.66
CA ALA A 36 4.40 10.51 -1.03
C ALA A 36 4.17 9.20 -1.80
N GLU A 37 3.10 9.15 -2.59
CA GLU A 37 2.78 7.98 -3.40
C GLU A 37 3.86 7.77 -4.46
N ARG A 38 4.08 6.52 -4.82
CA ARG A 38 5.00 6.15 -5.87
C ARG A 38 4.24 5.42 -6.97
N GLN A 39 4.66 5.63 -8.21
CA GLN A 39 4.11 4.91 -9.33
C GLN A 39 4.83 3.57 -9.45
N LEU A 40 4.06 2.49 -9.43
CA LEU A 40 4.58 1.13 -9.44
C LEU A 40 4.02 0.38 -10.64
N ALA A 41 4.89 -0.31 -11.34
CA ALA A 41 4.51 -1.16 -12.47
C ALA A 41 4.65 -2.63 -12.08
N ALA A 42 4.13 -3.52 -12.93
CA ALA A 42 4.18 -4.96 -12.68
C ALA A 42 5.61 -5.40 -12.36
N GLY A 43 5.75 -6.18 -11.31
CA GLY A 43 7.04 -6.67 -10.83
C GLY A 43 7.70 -5.81 -9.77
N GLU A 44 7.22 -4.59 -9.57
CA GLU A 44 7.83 -3.70 -8.60
C GLU A 44 7.25 -3.88 -7.20
N LEU A 45 8.09 -3.62 -6.21
CA LEU A 45 7.74 -3.71 -4.79
C LEU A 45 7.91 -2.35 -4.14
N PHE A 46 7.05 -2.06 -3.17
CA PHE A 46 7.19 -0.86 -2.36
C PHE A 46 6.77 -1.16 -0.94
N THR A 47 7.66 -0.91 0.01
CA THR A 47 7.37 -1.07 1.43
C THR A 47 7.32 0.32 2.06
N PHE A 48 6.26 0.58 2.83
CA PHE A 48 6.10 1.88 3.47
C PHE A 48 5.44 1.70 4.83
N ARG A 49 5.52 2.75 5.63
CA ARG A 49 4.83 2.77 6.92
C ARG A 49 3.35 2.98 6.67
N ALA A 50 2.55 2.06 7.18
CA ALA A 50 1.10 2.09 6.99
C ALA A 50 0.37 2.54 8.26
N ASP A 51 1.09 3.16 9.20
CA ASP A 51 0.51 3.73 10.41
C ASP A 51 0.06 5.18 10.21
N ARG A 52 -0.08 5.60 8.97
CA ARG A 52 -0.55 6.91 8.54
C ARG A 52 -1.42 6.73 7.30
N PRO A 53 -2.20 7.73 6.92
CA PRO A 53 -3.05 7.60 5.74
C PRO A 53 -2.24 7.27 4.50
N HIS A 54 -2.77 6.39 3.68
CA HIS A 54 -2.11 5.96 2.45
C HIS A 54 -3.15 5.74 1.36
N ASP A 55 -2.71 5.90 0.11
CA ASP A 55 -3.60 5.91 -1.05
C ASP A 55 -3.24 4.83 -2.03
N TYR A 56 -4.26 4.38 -2.78
CA TYR A 56 -4.12 3.49 -3.93
C TYR A 56 -4.91 4.15 -5.07
N ARG A 57 -4.23 4.47 -6.15
CA ARG A 57 -4.88 5.20 -7.25
C ARG A 57 -4.49 4.60 -8.59
N THR A 58 -5.51 4.18 -9.35
CA THR A 58 -5.31 3.69 -10.72
C THR A 58 -5.68 4.77 -11.72
N SER A 59 -5.17 4.61 -12.94
CA SER A 59 -5.56 5.43 -14.08
C SER A 59 -6.48 4.65 -14.99
N ASP A 60 -6.13 4.53 -16.26
CA ASP A 60 -6.96 3.89 -17.27
C ASP A 60 -6.85 2.36 -17.29
N VAL A 61 -5.96 1.78 -16.52
CA VAL A 61 -5.83 0.33 -16.44
C VAL A 61 -6.06 -0.14 -15.01
N ALA A 62 -6.59 -1.35 -14.90
CA ALA A 62 -6.74 -2.01 -13.61
C ALA A 62 -5.38 -2.46 -13.11
N ALA A 63 -5.24 -2.62 -11.81
CA ALA A 63 -4.03 -3.13 -11.20
C ALA A 63 -4.37 -4.27 -10.24
N THR A 64 -3.54 -5.29 -10.24
CA THR A 64 -3.63 -6.40 -9.28
C THR A 64 -2.40 -6.34 -8.39
N LEU A 65 -2.63 -6.34 -7.09
CA LEU A 65 -1.59 -6.18 -6.08
C LEU A 65 -1.59 -7.35 -5.12
N LEU A 66 -0.40 -7.73 -4.69
CA LEU A 66 -0.23 -8.56 -3.51
C LEU A 66 0.10 -7.61 -2.36
N VAL A 67 -0.71 -7.62 -1.33
CA VAL A 67 -0.56 -6.72 -0.19
C VAL A 67 -0.17 -7.53 1.03
N THR A 68 0.94 -7.19 1.64
CA THR A 68 1.39 -7.83 2.87
C THR A 68 1.45 -6.77 3.96
N ILE A 69 0.79 -7.04 5.09
CA ILE A 69 0.76 -6.11 6.20
C ILE A 69 1.42 -6.78 7.39
N VAL A 70 2.40 -6.09 7.98
CA VAL A 70 3.10 -6.54 9.16
C VAL A 70 2.77 -5.58 10.28
N TYR A 71 2.06 -6.09 11.28
CA TYR A 71 1.65 -5.27 12.43
C TYR A 71 2.76 -5.24 13.47
N ALA A 72 2.87 -4.10 14.15
CA ALA A 72 3.77 -3.99 15.27
C ALA A 72 3.30 -4.90 16.40
N ARG A 73 4.25 -5.47 17.13
CA ARG A 73 3.97 -6.34 18.27
C ARG A 73 4.16 -5.55 19.54
N GLU A 74 3.07 -5.26 20.20
CA GLU A 74 3.12 -4.43 21.39
C GLU A 74 3.84 -5.08 22.55
N ASP A 75 3.74 -6.41 22.68
CA ASP A 75 4.40 -7.12 23.75
C ASP A 75 5.90 -6.99 23.70
N GLU A 76 6.46 -6.72 22.55
CA GLU A 76 7.90 -6.53 22.42
C GLU A 76 8.36 -5.23 23.02
N SER A 77 7.51 -4.23 23.07
CA SER A 77 7.88 -2.96 23.64
C SER A 77 8.02 -3.00 25.15
N ASN A 78 7.51 -4.03 25.79
CA ASN A 78 7.55 -4.22 27.22
C ASN A 78 8.57 -5.25 27.64
N GLY A 79 9.19 -5.87 26.67
CA GLY A 79 10.11 -6.97 26.90
C GLY A 79 11.36 -6.59 27.58
#